data_d93a0c52b9ebc76b02296875cd7f1d14
#
_entry.id   d93a0c52b9ebc76b02296875cd7f1d14
#
_cell.length_a   1.000
_cell.length_b   1.000
_cell.length_c   1.000
_cell.angle_alpha   90.00
_cell.angle_beta   90.00
_cell.angle_gamma   90.00
#
_symmetry.space_group_name_H-M   'P 1'
#
loop_
_entity.id
_entity.type
_entity.pdbx_description
1 polymer ?
#
loop_
_entity_poly.entity_id
_entity_poly.type
_entity_poly.pdbx_seq_one_letter_code
_entity_poly.pdbx_strand_id
1 'polypeptide(L)'
;MTRQPQFRIAALPCALAVLLAGAFAAPAAAADAPITTVSERSGFLKTGRYDEVIGLCASFAQRYPDAVRCEDFGVTPEGRPMKVLVVTRSGAFTPEQAQARNLPVMLIQGGIHAGEIDGKDAGFLALRQALDGEAAKGALARQVLLFVPVFNIDGHERFGAWNRPNQRGPEEMGWRVTAQNYNLNRDYLKADAPEMQAMLKLVQRWDPLAYIDLHVTDGAKFEHDVSIQVEPVHAGDETLRKAGTALRDGTIARLAQQGSLPLPYYPSFVESDNPASGFEDGVPPPRFSHGYFYLRNRLAMLVETHSWKDYPTRVRITRNAIVDLLDLVAANGAQWRGEALAADGRAKRLGGQTVALDYKAGDKTRTVAFRGYEYTRTPSDVSGALMTRYDETKPQVWNLPLKYDIQPARQVPAPRGGYLVPAAQAAWVAAKLDQHGVEYRRLDEALRSAQVEAFRADKAEFSPQSSEGHQRNTLTGQWKRETQDLLAGALFVPIAQAKSRLAMALLEPQAPDSLAAWGEFNNAFERKEYMEDYVAEDVAREMLKDPQVKAEFEAKLREDAAFAKNPQARLDFFYRRHTAWDERYNLYPVLRTDTIPR
;
A
#
# COMPACT_ATOMS: atom_id res chain seq x y z
N MET A 1 33.99 59.07 -23.33
CA MET A 1 33.84 59.97 -22.19
C MET A 1 33.00 59.18 -21.18
N THR A 2 33.46 58.75 -20.07
CA THR A 2 34.11 59.18 -18.88
C THR A 2 34.51 57.95 -18.06
N ARG A 3 35.77 57.79 -17.80
CA ARG A 3 36.53 57.66 -16.57
C ARG A 3 36.17 56.53 -15.60
N GLN A 4 37.08 55.54 -15.55
CA GLN A 4 37.36 54.69 -14.40
C GLN A 4 38.10 55.47 -13.31
N PRO A 5 37.98 55.09 -12.03
CA PRO A 5 39.00 55.38 -11.03
C PRO A 5 39.82 54.12 -10.68
N GLN A 6 41.12 54.31 -10.74
CA GLN A 6 42.15 53.43 -10.21
C GLN A 6 42.20 53.53 -8.70
N PHE A 7 42.33 52.40 -7.99
CA PHE A 7 42.74 52.41 -6.56
C PHE A 7 44.10 51.74 -6.39
N ARG A 8 44.93 52.47 -5.69
CA ARG A 8 46.34 52.20 -5.39
C ARG A 8 46.49 51.14 -4.34
N ILE A 9 47.49 50.24 -4.51
CA ILE A 9 48.03 49.31 -3.53
C ILE A 9 48.86 50.07 -2.54
N ALA A 10 48.57 49.87 -1.23
CA ALA A 10 49.46 50.26 -0.16
C ALA A 10 49.93 49.00 0.58
N ALA A 11 51.23 48.79 0.62
CA ALA A 11 51.90 47.74 1.37
C ALA A 11 52.10 48.17 2.82
N LEU A 12 51.82 47.29 3.78
CA LEU A 12 52.24 47.43 5.18
C LEU A 12 52.68 46.06 5.76
N PRO A 13 53.49 46.03 6.79
CA PRO A 13 54.50 45.00 6.97
C PRO A 13 54.13 43.82 7.86
N CYS A 14 54.90 42.77 7.76
CA CYS A 14 54.91 41.56 8.61
C CYS A 14 54.93 41.85 10.08
N ALA A 15 53.96 41.34 10.83
CA ALA A 15 54.09 41.13 12.28
C ALA A 15 53.99 39.61 12.54
N LEU A 16 55.05 39.14 13.19
CA LEU A 16 55.28 37.76 13.62
C LEU A 16 54.29 37.44 14.78
N ALA A 17 53.30 36.57 14.56
CA ALA A 17 52.45 36.08 15.63
C ALA A 17 52.85 34.65 16.01
N VAL A 18 53.27 34.52 17.25
CA VAL A 18 53.60 33.25 17.93
C VAL A 18 52.34 32.40 18.08
N LEU A 19 52.31 31.23 17.46
CA LEU A 19 51.28 30.20 17.63
C LEU A 19 51.42 29.54 19.00
N LEU A 20 50.57 29.90 19.96
CA LEU A 20 50.23 29.10 21.12
C LEU A 20 49.27 28.02 20.69
N ALA A 21 49.74 26.79 20.54
CA ALA A 21 48.92 25.60 20.38
C ALA A 21 48.19 25.31 21.71
N GLY A 22 47.03 25.85 21.87
CA GLY A 22 46.06 25.41 22.87
C GLY A 22 45.43 24.11 22.42
N ALA A 23 45.81 22.99 23.03
CA ALA A 23 45.07 21.74 22.89
C ALA A 23 43.65 21.92 23.45
N PHE A 24 42.67 22.12 22.56
CA PHE A 24 41.27 21.96 22.94
C PHE A 24 41.06 20.45 23.13
N ALA A 25 41.13 19.99 24.40
CA ALA A 25 40.54 18.72 24.79
C ALA A 25 39.03 18.83 24.54
N ALA A 26 38.57 18.10 23.50
CA ALA A 26 37.16 17.87 23.31
C ALA A 26 36.59 17.21 24.59
N PRO A 27 35.45 17.63 25.11
CA PRO A 27 34.86 17.00 26.27
C PRO A 27 34.47 15.56 25.90
N ALA A 28 35.21 14.58 26.39
CA ALA A 28 34.82 13.18 26.40
C ALA A 28 33.79 12.98 27.52
N ALA A 29 32.55 13.44 27.31
CA ALA A 29 31.47 13.22 28.27
C ALA A 29 30.10 13.35 27.58
N ALA A 30 29.76 12.37 26.72
CA ALA A 30 28.38 12.16 26.26
C ALA A 30 28.09 10.67 25.97
N ALA A 31 28.98 9.75 26.35
CA ALA A 31 28.81 8.32 26.03
C ALA A 31 27.82 7.56 26.95
N ASP A 32 27.42 8.12 28.09
CA ASP A 32 26.65 7.39 29.12
C ASP A 32 25.20 7.85 29.31
N ALA A 33 24.73 8.92 28.68
CA ALA A 33 23.33 9.31 28.79
C ALA A 33 22.45 8.36 27.94
N PRO A 34 21.35 7.84 28.48
CA PRO A 34 20.45 6.99 27.71
C PRO A 34 19.87 7.78 26.53
N ILE A 35 19.81 7.13 25.34
CA ILE A 35 19.17 7.68 24.14
C ILE A 35 17.67 7.61 24.36
N THR A 36 17.03 8.72 24.72
CA THR A 36 15.60 8.82 25.05
C THR A 36 14.86 9.73 24.08
N THR A 37 13.60 9.40 23.79
CA THR A 37 12.72 10.23 22.98
C THR A 37 12.15 11.41 23.78
N VAL A 38 11.62 12.43 23.09
CA VAL A 38 10.80 13.49 23.71
C VAL A 38 9.61 12.88 24.45
N SER A 39 9.03 11.82 23.88
CA SER A 39 7.92 11.09 24.49
C SER A 39 8.30 10.55 25.88
N GLU A 40 9.42 9.84 25.98
CA GLU A 40 9.90 9.33 27.28
C GLU A 40 10.19 10.44 28.27
N ARG A 41 10.90 11.50 27.84
CA ARG A 41 11.25 12.64 28.71
C ARG A 41 10.04 13.45 29.19
N SER A 42 8.95 13.46 28.41
CA SER A 42 7.70 14.15 28.79
C SER A 42 6.72 13.27 29.57
N GLY A 43 7.08 12.03 29.91
CA GLY A 43 6.15 11.07 30.51
C GLY A 43 5.04 10.64 29.53
N PHE A 44 5.35 10.58 28.25
CA PHE A 44 4.43 10.21 27.16
C PHE A 44 3.26 11.20 26.96
N LEU A 45 3.50 12.49 27.25
CA LEU A 45 2.54 13.56 26.94
C LEU A 45 2.76 14.12 25.53
N LYS A 46 4.02 14.17 25.09
CA LYS A 46 4.45 14.77 23.83
C LYS A 46 5.17 13.75 22.95
N THR A 47 5.23 14.04 21.65
CA THR A 47 6.11 13.37 20.70
C THR A 47 7.05 14.41 20.08
N GLY A 48 8.25 13.98 19.64
CA GLY A 48 9.23 14.90 19.05
C GLY A 48 8.96 15.15 17.57
N ARG A 49 9.51 16.27 17.07
CA ARG A 49 9.52 16.63 15.64
C ARG A 49 10.50 15.75 14.86
N TYR A 50 10.54 15.90 13.53
CA TYR A 50 11.39 15.04 12.69
C TYR A 50 12.90 15.21 12.93
N ASP A 51 13.34 16.38 13.39
CA ASP A 51 14.74 16.60 13.81
C ASP A 51 15.18 15.64 14.93
N GLU A 52 14.26 15.24 15.80
CA GLU A 52 14.50 14.17 16.78
C GLU A 52 14.83 12.85 16.10
N VAL A 53 14.09 12.48 15.04
CA VAL A 53 14.35 11.23 14.28
C VAL A 53 15.74 11.25 13.65
N ILE A 54 16.14 12.37 13.04
CA ILE A 54 17.48 12.56 12.47
C ILE A 54 18.54 12.41 13.55
N GLY A 55 18.36 13.09 14.69
CA GLY A 55 19.30 13.03 15.81
C GLY A 55 19.39 11.63 16.43
N LEU A 56 18.26 10.96 16.66
CA LEU A 56 18.22 9.61 17.22
C LEU A 56 18.84 8.58 16.25
N CYS A 57 18.55 8.67 14.95
CA CYS A 57 19.16 7.80 13.94
C CYS A 57 20.69 7.85 14.02
N ALA A 58 21.27 9.05 14.07
CA ALA A 58 22.71 9.24 14.21
C ALA A 58 23.23 8.75 15.58
N SER A 59 22.52 9.04 16.66
CA SER A 59 22.92 8.65 18.03
C SER A 59 22.91 7.13 18.22
N PHE A 60 21.91 6.42 17.66
CA PHE A 60 21.87 4.95 17.68
C PHE A 60 23.05 4.36 16.90
N ALA A 61 23.36 4.89 15.71
CA ALA A 61 24.50 4.41 14.92
C ALA A 61 25.84 4.66 15.63
N GLN A 62 25.97 5.79 16.35
CA GLN A 62 27.16 6.11 17.13
C GLN A 62 27.30 5.23 18.37
N ARG A 63 26.22 5.01 19.10
CA ARG A 63 26.24 4.21 20.36
C ARG A 63 26.39 2.72 20.11
N TYR A 64 25.83 2.22 19.02
CA TYR A 64 25.87 0.79 18.66
C TYR A 64 26.52 0.57 17.29
N PRO A 65 27.80 0.96 17.11
CA PRO A 65 28.45 0.96 15.79
C PRO A 65 28.55 -0.42 15.14
N ASP A 66 28.51 -1.49 15.95
CA ASP A 66 28.55 -2.88 15.46
C ASP A 66 27.15 -3.47 15.20
N ALA A 67 26.08 -2.70 15.48
CA ALA A 67 24.71 -3.20 15.40
C ALA A 67 23.76 -2.30 14.61
N VAL A 68 24.08 -1.03 14.37
CA VAL A 68 23.17 -0.06 13.74
C VAL A 68 23.87 0.70 12.62
N ARG A 69 23.14 0.89 11.51
CA ARG A 69 23.47 1.88 10.47
C ARG A 69 22.27 2.83 10.32
N CYS A 70 22.55 4.12 10.21
CA CYS A 70 21.58 5.16 9.88
C CYS A 70 21.74 5.52 8.41
N GLU A 71 20.74 5.26 7.58
CA GLU A 71 20.80 5.49 6.14
C GLU A 71 19.64 6.39 5.69
N ASP A 72 19.81 7.05 4.54
CA ASP A 72 18.76 7.72 3.80
C ASP A 72 18.26 6.79 2.69
N PHE A 73 16.94 6.60 2.61
CA PHE A 73 16.35 5.81 1.53
C PHE A 73 15.57 6.66 0.52
N GLY A 74 15.45 7.97 0.75
CA GLY A 74 14.79 8.93 -0.11
C GLY A 74 14.86 10.35 0.41
N VAL A 75 14.19 11.23 -0.31
CA VAL A 75 13.99 12.65 0.05
C VAL A 75 12.54 12.98 -0.23
N THR A 76 11.88 13.67 0.71
CA THR A 76 10.48 14.10 0.53
C THR A 76 10.37 15.28 -0.44
N PRO A 77 9.17 15.61 -0.95
CA PRO A 77 8.94 16.79 -1.78
C PRO A 77 9.36 18.11 -1.12
N GLU A 78 9.33 18.23 0.20
CA GLU A 78 9.81 19.41 0.94
C GLU A 78 11.31 19.34 1.30
N GLY A 79 12.05 18.37 0.74
CA GLY A 79 13.51 18.28 0.84
C GLY A 79 14.03 17.63 2.13
N ARG A 80 13.20 16.92 2.89
CA ARG A 80 13.63 16.23 4.12
C ARG A 80 14.17 14.85 3.82
N PRO A 81 15.32 14.43 4.40
CA PRO A 81 15.86 13.08 4.20
C PRO A 81 14.98 12.04 4.89
N MET A 82 14.66 10.96 4.19
CA MET A 82 13.87 9.84 4.70
C MET A 82 14.79 8.82 5.37
N LYS A 83 14.74 8.70 6.70
CA LYS A 83 15.65 7.87 7.49
C LYS A 83 15.17 6.44 7.67
N VAL A 84 16.13 5.50 7.55
CA VAL A 84 15.97 4.09 7.96
C VAL A 84 17.14 3.68 8.85
N LEU A 85 16.84 2.98 9.95
CA LEU A 85 17.86 2.31 10.75
C LEU A 85 17.94 0.84 10.30
N VAL A 86 19.12 0.42 9.85
CA VAL A 86 19.43 -0.98 9.58
C VAL A 86 20.06 -1.57 10.84
N VAL A 87 19.38 -2.52 11.45
CA VAL A 87 19.73 -3.02 12.79
C VAL A 87 19.90 -4.52 12.77
N THR A 88 21.08 -4.97 13.18
CA THR A 88 21.41 -6.40 13.30
C THR A 88 22.65 -6.59 14.15
N ARG A 89 22.76 -7.69 14.88
CA ARG A 89 24.00 -8.14 15.53
C ARG A 89 24.66 -9.30 14.77
N SER A 90 24.14 -9.64 13.60
CA SER A 90 24.75 -10.65 12.74
C SER A 90 25.94 -10.11 11.92
N GLY A 91 26.11 -8.78 11.84
CA GLY A 91 27.08 -8.11 10.95
C GLY A 91 26.63 -8.02 9.48
N ALA A 92 25.37 -8.35 9.16
CA ALA A 92 24.81 -8.28 7.79
C ALA A 92 24.10 -6.93 7.57
N PHE A 93 24.85 -5.91 7.17
CA PHE A 93 24.33 -4.56 6.95
C PHE A 93 23.97 -4.25 5.50
N THR A 94 24.05 -5.24 4.61
CA THR A 94 23.60 -5.11 3.21
C THR A 94 22.69 -6.26 2.82
N PRO A 95 21.82 -6.08 1.81
CA PRO A 95 20.96 -7.16 1.31
C PRO A 95 21.73 -8.42 0.93
N GLU A 96 22.88 -8.26 0.26
CA GLU A 96 23.75 -9.37 -0.18
C GLU A 96 24.29 -10.14 1.02
N GLN A 97 24.71 -9.43 2.08
CA GLN A 97 25.18 -10.07 3.32
C GLN A 97 24.06 -10.81 4.04
N ALA A 98 22.85 -10.24 4.08
CA ALA A 98 21.68 -10.89 4.66
C ALA A 98 21.30 -12.15 3.86
N GLN A 99 21.31 -12.08 2.54
CA GLN A 99 21.03 -13.20 1.65
C GLN A 99 22.09 -14.30 1.80
N ALA A 100 23.38 -13.97 1.78
CA ALA A 100 24.48 -14.93 1.91
C ALA A 100 24.43 -15.70 3.23
N ARG A 101 23.90 -15.09 4.29
CA ARG A 101 23.73 -15.71 5.62
C ARG A 101 22.35 -16.29 5.85
N ASN A 102 21.48 -16.29 4.83
CA ASN A 102 20.10 -16.74 4.88
C ASN A 102 19.28 -16.09 6.01
N LEU A 103 19.53 -14.81 6.32
CA LEU A 103 18.83 -14.09 7.38
C LEU A 103 17.49 -13.54 6.88
N PRO A 104 16.41 -13.67 7.66
CA PRO A 104 15.18 -12.95 7.39
C PRO A 104 15.39 -11.45 7.60
N VAL A 105 14.79 -10.66 6.73
CA VAL A 105 14.71 -9.20 6.86
C VAL A 105 13.29 -8.84 7.27
N MET A 106 13.13 -8.04 8.32
CA MET A 106 11.85 -7.48 8.73
C MET A 106 11.90 -5.97 8.57
N LEU A 107 10.90 -5.38 7.94
CA LEU A 107 10.74 -3.93 7.85
C LEU A 107 9.59 -3.51 8.74
N ILE A 108 9.85 -2.61 9.67
CA ILE A 108 8.85 -1.98 10.54
C ILE A 108 8.80 -0.49 10.19
N GLN A 109 7.61 0.02 9.91
CA GLN A 109 7.41 1.46 9.71
C GLN A 109 6.38 2.02 10.67
N GLY A 110 6.60 3.27 11.10
CA GLY A 110 5.64 4.10 11.80
C GLY A 110 5.23 5.31 10.96
N GLY A 111 4.15 5.96 11.36
CA GLY A 111 3.75 7.27 10.86
C GLY A 111 3.45 7.36 9.37
N ILE A 112 2.87 6.33 8.74
CA ILE A 112 2.29 6.46 7.39
C ILE A 112 1.14 7.47 7.40
N HIS A 113 0.32 7.45 8.43
CA HIS A 113 -0.53 8.56 8.84
C HIS A 113 0.19 9.28 9.96
N ALA A 114 0.73 10.45 9.70
CA ALA A 114 1.72 11.07 10.57
C ALA A 114 1.23 11.51 11.96
N GLY A 115 -0.08 11.56 12.18
CA GLY A 115 -0.67 11.76 13.51
C GLY A 115 -0.81 10.48 14.33
N GLU A 116 -0.66 9.30 13.71
CA GLU A 116 -0.65 7.98 14.34
C GLU A 116 0.79 7.62 14.71
N ILE A 117 1.36 8.36 15.65
CA ILE A 117 2.81 8.43 15.84
C ILE A 117 3.36 7.46 16.91
N ASP A 118 2.54 6.60 17.47
CA ASP A 118 2.93 5.61 18.48
C ASP A 118 4.13 4.78 18.01
N GLY A 119 4.14 4.40 16.72
CA GLY A 119 5.18 3.57 16.12
C GLY A 119 6.58 4.18 16.15
N LYS A 120 6.70 5.50 16.05
CA LYS A 120 7.99 6.21 16.16
C LYS A 120 8.57 6.05 17.58
N ASP A 121 7.81 6.44 18.58
CA ASP A 121 8.29 6.50 19.96
C ASP A 121 8.43 5.09 20.56
N ALA A 122 7.49 4.20 20.29
CA ALA A 122 7.55 2.81 20.68
C ALA A 122 8.72 2.06 20.00
N GLY A 123 8.98 2.39 18.72
CA GLY A 123 10.06 1.76 17.95
C GLY A 123 11.43 2.11 18.49
N PHE A 124 11.72 3.38 18.77
CA PHE A 124 12.99 3.77 19.39
C PHE A 124 13.17 3.17 20.78
N LEU A 125 12.11 3.13 21.59
CA LEU A 125 12.14 2.48 22.92
C LEU A 125 12.43 0.98 22.81
N ALA A 126 11.69 0.25 21.97
CA ALA A 126 11.89 -1.18 21.74
C ALA A 126 13.29 -1.49 21.22
N LEU A 127 13.77 -0.67 20.28
CA LEU A 127 15.08 -0.83 19.67
C LEU A 127 16.22 -0.67 20.70
N ARG A 128 16.15 0.39 21.52
CA ARG A 128 17.12 0.59 22.61
C ARG A 128 17.14 -0.62 23.54
N GLN A 129 15.98 -1.07 24.01
CA GLN A 129 15.89 -2.20 24.93
C GLN A 129 16.38 -3.52 24.33
N ALA A 130 16.16 -3.74 23.01
CA ALA A 130 16.70 -4.90 22.32
C ALA A 130 18.22 -4.85 22.16
N LEU A 131 18.77 -3.67 21.90
CA LEU A 131 20.22 -3.44 21.77
C LEU A 131 20.95 -3.52 23.11
N ASP A 132 20.32 -3.05 24.20
CA ASP A 132 20.85 -3.15 25.57
C ASP A 132 20.66 -4.57 26.17
N GLY A 133 19.94 -5.45 25.49
CA GLY A 133 19.68 -6.82 25.94
C GLY A 133 18.62 -6.92 27.05
N GLU A 134 17.81 -5.89 27.21
CA GLU A 134 16.68 -5.87 28.15
C GLU A 134 15.44 -6.60 27.59
N ALA A 135 15.27 -6.55 26.24
CA ALA A 135 14.17 -7.20 25.54
C ALA A 135 14.66 -7.96 24.31
N ALA A 136 13.89 -8.91 23.78
CA ALA A 136 14.17 -9.69 22.56
C ALA A 136 15.62 -10.21 22.51
N LYS A 137 16.10 -10.80 23.60
CA LYS A 137 17.52 -11.21 23.78
C LYS A 137 17.99 -12.13 22.68
N GLY A 138 19.05 -11.71 21.96
CA GLY A 138 19.66 -12.48 20.88
C GLY A 138 18.85 -12.48 19.56
N ALA A 139 17.69 -11.85 19.51
CA ALA A 139 16.85 -11.81 18.32
C ALA A 139 17.57 -11.12 17.13
N LEU A 140 18.26 -10.01 17.39
CA LEU A 140 18.99 -9.24 16.37
C LEU A 140 20.22 -9.99 15.78
N ALA A 141 20.67 -11.07 16.39
CA ALA A 141 21.71 -11.92 15.81
C ALA A 141 21.18 -12.85 14.70
N ARG A 142 19.87 -13.06 14.62
CA ARG A 142 19.22 -14.02 13.73
C ARG A 142 18.34 -13.37 12.64
N GLN A 143 18.37 -12.03 12.54
CA GLN A 143 17.60 -11.28 11.56
C GLN A 143 18.23 -9.91 11.29
N VAL A 144 17.76 -9.27 10.24
CA VAL A 144 17.99 -7.84 9.98
C VAL A 144 16.66 -7.11 10.15
N LEU A 145 16.67 -6.08 10.99
CA LEU A 145 15.55 -5.14 11.12
C LEU A 145 15.84 -3.88 10.31
N LEU A 146 14.90 -3.49 9.49
CA LEU A 146 14.80 -2.15 8.90
C LEU A 146 13.73 -1.39 9.69
N PHE A 147 14.11 -0.31 10.35
CA PHE A 147 13.16 0.51 11.09
C PHE A 147 13.05 1.89 10.44
N VAL A 148 11.87 2.21 9.93
CA VAL A 148 11.48 3.52 9.40
C VAL A 148 10.61 4.21 10.45
N PRO A 149 11.13 5.15 11.25
CA PRO A 149 10.39 5.72 12.38
C PRO A 149 9.18 6.55 11.96
N VAL A 150 9.32 7.31 10.88
CA VAL A 150 8.25 8.14 10.29
C VAL A 150 8.32 8.03 8.77
N PHE A 151 7.26 7.49 8.17
CA PHE A 151 7.20 7.36 6.71
C PHE A 151 6.67 8.65 6.05
N ASN A 152 5.58 9.23 6.55
CA ASN A 152 5.01 10.48 6.07
C ASN A 152 5.62 11.68 6.82
N ILE A 153 6.83 12.06 6.41
CA ILE A 153 7.63 13.07 7.12
C ILE A 153 7.05 14.47 6.97
N ASP A 154 6.65 14.86 5.76
CA ASP A 154 6.10 16.20 5.52
C ASP A 154 4.75 16.38 6.20
N GLY A 155 3.92 15.33 6.24
CA GLY A 155 2.71 15.32 7.05
C GLY A 155 3.01 15.37 8.55
N HIS A 156 4.09 14.73 9.02
CA HIS A 156 4.53 14.80 10.41
C HIS A 156 4.91 16.22 10.79
N GLU A 157 5.57 16.96 9.92
CA GLU A 157 5.99 18.33 10.17
C GLU A 157 4.84 19.37 10.11
N ARG A 158 3.68 19.00 9.56
CA ARG A 158 2.43 19.75 9.77
C ARG A 158 1.87 19.51 11.18
N PHE A 159 2.68 19.82 12.17
CA PHE A 159 2.47 19.52 13.57
C PHE A 159 1.44 20.45 14.21
N GLY A 160 0.55 19.91 15.03
CA GLY A 160 -0.45 20.70 15.74
C GLY A 160 -1.35 19.88 16.65
N ALA A 161 -1.97 20.57 17.59
CA ALA A 161 -3.02 19.99 18.42
C ALA A 161 -4.25 19.63 17.54
N TRP A 162 -4.95 18.60 17.92
CA TRP A 162 -6.21 18.18 17.28
C TRP A 162 -6.11 17.71 15.81
N ASN A 163 -4.90 17.50 15.29
CA ASN A 163 -4.71 16.93 13.95
C ASN A 163 -5.35 15.52 13.79
N ARG A 164 -5.61 14.85 14.92
CA ARG A 164 -6.38 13.61 15.03
C ARG A 164 -7.51 13.77 16.03
N PRO A 165 -8.68 14.31 15.64
CA PRO A 165 -9.78 14.62 16.57
C PRO A 165 -10.39 13.39 17.24
N ASN A 166 -10.20 12.20 16.65
CA ASN A 166 -10.69 10.92 17.15
C ASN A 166 -9.62 10.16 17.99
N GLN A 167 -8.57 10.83 18.49
CA GLN A 167 -7.44 10.20 19.16
C GLN A 167 -7.07 10.90 20.45
N ARG A 168 -6.79 10.13 21.51
CA ARG A 168 -6.31 10.66 22.81
C ARG A 168 -4.80 10.82 22.82
N GLY A 169 -4.32 12.04 22.59
CA GLY A 169 -2.89 12.36 22.61
C GLY A 169 -2.09 11.75 21.44
N PRO A 170 -0.79 12.14 21.38
CA PRO A 170 -0.10 13.13 22.23
C PRO A 170 -0.70 14.54 22.11
N GLU A 171 -0.17 15.52 22.87
CA GLU A 171 -0.68 16.91 22.88
C GLU A 171 -0.70 17.53 21.49
N GLU A 172 0.34 17.30 20.71
CA GLU A 172 0.47 17.70 19.31
C GLU A 172 0.98 16.54 18.49
N MET A 173 0.60 16.47 17.22
CA MET A 173 0.94 15.40 16.30
C MET A 173 0.92 15.86 14.84
N GLY A 174 1.43 15.04 13.93
CA GLY A 174 1.42 15.31 12.50
C GLY A 174 0.03 15.20 11.84
N TRP A 175 -0.02 15.60 10.58
CA TRP A 175 -1.21 15.55 9.73
C TRP A 175 -1.26 14.24 8.92
N ARG A 176 -2.48 13.76 8.61
CA ARG A 176 -2.70 12.44 8.00
C ARG A 176 -1.97 12.22 6.67
N VAL A 177 -1.98 13.21 5.79
CA VAL A 177 -1.51 13.11 4.40
C VAL A 177 -0.18 13.84 4.18
N THR A 178 0.51 13.55 3.06
CA THR A 178 1.78 14.19 2.67
C THR A 178 1.61 15.67 2.32
N ALA A 179 2.72 16.37 2.05
CA ALA A 179 2.69 17.75 1.56
C ALA A 179 1.91 17.91 0.25
N GLN A 180 1.94 16.89 -0.61
CA GLN A 180 1.19 16.85 -1.86
C GLN A 180 -0.24 16.31 -1.70
N ASN A 181 -0.70 16.12 -0.45
CA ASN A 181 -2.02 15.64 -0.08
C ASN A 181 -2.29 14.17 -0.46
N TYR A 182 -1.27 13.34 -0.66
CA TYR A 182 -1.43 11.90 -0.83
C TYR A 182 -1.64 11.18 0.50
N ASN A 183 -2.57 10.22 0.52
CA ASN A 183 -2.66 9.23 1.58
C ASN A 183 -1.79 8.03 1.22
N LEU A 184 -0.61 7.92 1.83
CA LEU A 184 0.35 6.86 1.52
C LEU A 184 -0.22 5.44 1.73
N ASN A 185 -1.16 5.26 2.69
CA ASN A 185 -1.86 3.98 2.86
C ASN A 185 -3.04 3.78 1.89
N ARG A 186 -3.00 4.43 0.74
CA ARG A 186 -3.83 4.22 -0.45
C ARG A 186 -2.97 4.16 -1.71
N ASP A 187 -1.65 4.16 -1.55
CA ASP A 187 -0.71 4.41 -2.65
C ASP A 187 0.19 3.22 -3.02
N TYR A 188 0.13 2.10 -2.30
CA TYR A 188 1.06 0.97 -2.51
C TYR A 188 1.04 0.43 -3.94
N LEU A 189 -0.14 0.31 -4.58
CA LEU A 189 -0.20 -0.25 -5.93
C LEU A 189 -0.09 0.82 -7.03
N LYS A 190 -0.68 2.02 -6.84
CA LYS A 190 -0.56 3.09 -7.85
C LYS A 190 0.80 3.81 -7.81
N ALA A 191 1.43 3.91 -6.63
CA ALA A 191 2.77 4.44 -6.41
C ALA A 191 3.01 5.83 -7.04
N ASP A 192 2.13 6.77 -6.73
CA ASP A 192 2.21 8.14 -7.27
C ASP A 192 3.10 9.04 -6.41
N ALA A 193 3.00 8.90 -5.08
CA ALA A 193 3.76 9.72 -4.14
C ALA A 193 5.27 9.42 -4.22
N PRO A 194 6.14 10.44 -4.29
CA PRO A 194 7.59 10.25 -4.26
C PRO A 194 8.09 9.45 -3.05
N GLU A 195 7.47 9.64 -1.90
CA GLU A 195 7.75 8.88 -0.67
C GLU A 195 7.45 7.39 -0.86
N MET A 196 6.31 7.04 -1.50
CA MET A 196 5.96 5.66 -1.79
C MET A 196 6.94 5.04 -2.78
N GLN A 197 7.34 5.77 -3.81
CA GLN A 197 8.35 5.30 -4.77
C GLN A 197 9.69 5.02 -4.07
N ALA A 198 10.10 5.85 -3.11
CA ALA A 198 11.29 5.64 -2.30
C ALA A 198 11.15 4.38 -1.42
N MET A 199 9.99 4.18 -0.78
CA MET A 199 9.70 2.99 0.02
C MET A 199 9.73 1.72 -0.83
N LEU A 200 9.13 1.73 -2.01
CA LEU A 200 9.15 0.57 -2.90
C LEU A 200 10.56 0.24 -3.40
N LYS A 201 11.44 1.24 -3.61
CA LYS A 201 12.86 1.00 -3.90
C LYS A 201 13.59 0.36 -2.71
N LEU A 202 13.32 0.81 -1.49
CA LEU A 202 13.86 0.19 -0.28
C LEU A 202 13.40 -1.27 -0.15
N VAL A 203 12.10 -1.53 -0.37
CA VAL A 203 11.50 -2.87 -0.37
C VAL A 203 12.08 -3.76 -1.46
N GLN A 204 12.32 -3.24 -2.67
CA GLN A 204 12.95 -4.02 -3.73
C GLN A 204 14.41 -4.36 -3.42
N ARG A 205 15.15 -3.40 -2.83
CA ARG A 205 16.56 -3.58 -2.47
C ARG A 205 16.74 -4.65 -1.39
N TRP A 206 15.88 -4.67 -0.36
CA TRP A 206 16.05 -5.54 0.80
C TRP A 206 15.16 -6.80 0.78
N ASP A 207 14.11 -6.81 -0.03
CA ASP A 207 13.12 -7.88 -0.14
C ASP A 207 12.67 -8.45 1.23
N PRO A 208 12.10 -7.61 2.11
CA PRO A 208 11.76 -8.02 3.47
C PRO A 208 10.78 -9.19 3.46
N LEU A 209 11.08 -10.21 4.28
CA LEU A 209 10.19 -11.33 4.55
C LEU A 209 8.87 -10.87 5.17
N ALA A 210 8.96 -9.92 6.10
CA ALA A 210 7.81 -9.37 6.82
C ALA A 210 7.83 -7.84 6.78
N TYR A 211 6.69 -7.26 6.51
CA TYR A 211 6.43 -5.82 6.52
C TYR A 211 5.40 -5.51 7.60
N ILE A 212 5.77 -4.63 8.53
CA ILE A 212 4.94 -4.28 9.69
C ILE A 212 4.60 -2.80 9.62
N ASP A 213 3.32 -2.49 9.58
CA ASP A 213 2.80 -1.12 9.51
C ASP A 213 2.12 -0.77 10.84
N LEU A 214 2.64 0.25 11.52
CA LEU A 214 2.21 0.65 12.86
C LEU A 214 1.24 1.83 12.78
N HIS A 215 0.01 1.59 13.21
CA HIS A 215 -1.13 2.50 13.12
C HIS A 215 -1.84 2.75 14.45
N VAL A 216 -2.80 3.66 14.38
CA VAL A 216 -3.81 3.90 15.42
C VAL A 216 -5.18 3.93 14.76
N THR A 217 -6.13 3.13 15.26
CA THR A 217 -7.51 3.10 14.73
C THR A 217 -8.22 4.44 14.93
N ASP A 218 -9.40 4.52 14.38
CA ASP A 218 -10.47 5.44 14.78
C ASP A 218 -11.73 4.62 15.16
N GLY A 219 -12.90 5.25 15.20
CA GLY A 219 -14.18 4.57 15.37
C GLY A 219 -14.73 4.57 16.79
N ALA A 220 -15.52 3.53 17.10
CA ALA A 220 -16.27 3.39 18.35
C ALA A 220 -15.38 3.27 19.58
N LYS A 221 -15.95 3.55 20.76
CA LYS A 221 -15.27 3.31 22.05
C LYS A 221 -15.57 1.91 22.54
N PHE A 222 -14.49 1.16 22.86
CA PHE A 222 -14.56 -0.21 23.39
C PHE A 222 -13.31 -0.56 24.23
N GLU A 223 -13.35 -1.69 24.92
CA GLU A 223 -12.24 -2.09 25.81
C GLU A 223 -11.04 -2.67 25.05
N HIS A 224 -11.23 -3.33 23.89
CA HIS A 224 -10.12 -3.83 23.09
C HIS A 224 -9.13 -2.71 22.80
N ASP A 225 -7.85 -3.01 22.82
CA ASP A 225 -6.79 -2.00 22.82
C ASP A 225 -5.85 -2.10 21.60
N VAL A 226 -5.92 -3.19 20.85
CA VAL A 226 -5.15 -3.39 19.63
C VAL A 226 -5.83 -4.38 18.68
N SER A 227 -5.70 -4.13 17.38
CA SER A 227 -6.08 -5.05 16.31
C SER A 227 -4.82 -5.48 15.53
N ILE A 228 -4.70 -6.77 15.25
CA ILE A 228 -3.59 -7.40 14.53
C ILE A 228 -4.13 -8.08 13.29
N GLN A 229 -3.87 -7.50 12.12
CA GLN A 229 -4.28 -8.03 10.84
C GLN A 229 -3.06 -8.48 10.05
N VAL A 230 -3.11 -9.64 9.46
CA VAL A 230 -2.00 -10.23 8.72
C VAL A 230 -2.49 -10.82 7.41
N GLU A 231 -1.78 -10.55 6.33
CA GLU A 231 -1.83 -11.31 5.09
C GLU A 231 -0.41 -11.80 4.72
N PRO A 232 -0.30 -12.99 4.12
CA PRO A 232 -1.35 -13.93 3.71
C PRO A 232 -1.89 -14.76 4.88
N VAL A 233 -3.16 -14.63 5.17
CA VAL A 233 -3.95 -15.54 6.02
C VAL A 233 -5.10 -16.08 5.19
N HIS A 234 -5.74 -15.23 4.41
CA HIS A 234 -6.88 -15.55 3.56
C HIS A 234 -6.50 -15.55 2.07
N ALA A 235 -5.61 -14.65 1.65
CA ALA A 235 -5.20 -14.44 0.27
C ALA A 235 -3.83 -15.08 -0.06
N GLY A 236 -3.38 -14.94 -1.31
CA GLY A 236 -2.03 -15.31 -1.74
C GLY A 236 -1.74 -16.81 -1.81
N ASP A 237 -0.49 -17.18 -1.61
CA ASP A 237 -0.03 -18.57 -1.66
C ASP A 237 -0.51 -19.37 -0.46
N GLU A 238 -1.17 -20.51 -0.69
CA GLU A 238 -1.80 -21.33 0.35
C GLU A 238 -0.82 -21.83 1.42
N THR A 239 0.39 -22.21 1.01
CA THR A 239 1.39 -22.69 1.96
C THR A 239 1.88 -21.54 2.86
N LEU A 240 2.07 -20.37 2.26
CA LEU A 240 2.53 -19.19 3.00
C LEU A 240 1.46 -18.65 3.98
N ARG A 241 0.17 -18.96 3.77
CA ARG A 241 -0.90 -18.62 4.73
C ARG A 241 -0.67 -19.22 6.12
N LYS A 242 -0.01 -20.37 6.22
CA LYS A 242 0.34 -20.97 7.51
C LYS A 242 1.34 -20.10 8.27
N ALA A 243 2.34 -19.54 7.59
CA ALA A 243 3.29 -18.61 8.18
C ALA A 243 2.60 -17.30 8.62
N GLY A 244 1.72 -16.77 7.78
CA GLY A 244 0.91 -15.58 8.13
C GLY A 244 0.02 -15.81 9.35
N THR A 245 -0.65 -16.96 9.42
CA THR A 245 -1.47 -17.34 10.58
C THR A 245 -0.61 -17.48 11.83
N ALA A 246 0.56 -18.13 11.74
CA ALA A 246 1.46 -18.29 12.88
C ALA A 246 2.02 -16.94 13.38
N LEU A 247 2.31 -16.02 12.48
CA LEU A 247 2.75 -14.66 12.82
C LEU A 247 1.62 -13.90 13.54
N ARG A 248 0.39 -13.90 13.00
CA ARG A 248 -0.77 -13.25 13.60
C ARG A 248 -1.09 -13.81 14.99
N ASP A 249 -1.29 -15.12 15.07
CA ASP A 249 -1.75 -15.78 16.30
C ASP A 249 -0.67 -15.75 17.39
N GLY A 250 0.61 -15.86 16.99
CA GLY A 250 1.74 -15.71 17.90
C GLY A 250 1.84 -14.30 18.51
N THR A 251 1.63 -13.26 17.72
CA THR A 251 1.61 -11.87 18.19
C THR A 251 0.41 -11.64 19.13
N ILE A 252 -0.78 -12.08 18.74
CA ILE A 252 -2.00 -11.95 19.55
C ILE A 252 -1.83 -12.66 20.89
N ALA A 253 -1.32 -13.90 20.91
CA ALA A 253 -1.14 -14.66 22.14
C ALA A 253 -0.17 -13.97 23.12
N ARG A 254 0.93 -13.41 22.63
CA ARG A 254 1.92 -12.70 23.46
C ARG A 254 1.37 -11.38 24.01
N LEU A 255 0.71 -10.58 23.17
CA LEU A 255 0.05 -9.35 23.62
C LEU A 255 -1.03 -9.62 24.68
N ALA A 256 -1.81 -10.68 24.51
CA ALA A 256 -2.79 -11.10 25.52
C ALA A 256 -2.14 -11.51 26.86
N GLN A 257 -1.01 -12.23 26.82
CA GLN A 257 -0.24 -12.57 28.03
C GLN A 257 0.34 -11.33 28.73
N GLN A 258 0.56 -10.26 27.99
CA GLN A 258 1.06 -8.96 28.50
C GLN A 258 -0.08 -8.03 28.98
N GLY A 259 -1.32 -8.53 29.00
CA GLY A 259 -2.50 -7.83 29.51
C GLY A 259 -3.23 -6.96 28.49
N SER A 260 -2.90 -7.06 27.20
CA SER A 260 -3.67 -6.44 26.13
C SER A 260 -4.90 -7.24 25.76
N LEU A 261 -5.84 -6.62 25.04
CA LEU A 261 -7.08 -7.21 24.53
C LEU A 261 -7.08 -7.20 22.99
N PRO A 262 -6.21 -8.00 22.35
CA PRO A 262 -6.02 -7.96 20.91
C PRO A 262 -7.20 -8.56 20.14
N LEU A 263 -7.46 -8.02 18.92
CA LEU A 263 -8.41 -8.55 17.94
C LEU A 263 -7.66 -9.07 16.71
N PRO A 264 -8.12 -10.17 16.07
CA PRO A 264 -7.55 -10.69 14.84
C PRO A 264 -8.12 -10.05 13.55
N TYR A 265 -9.00 -9.07 13.66
CA TYR A 265 -9.66 -8.36 12.55
C TYR A 265 -9.81 -6.88 12.88
N TYR A 266 -10.04 -6.05 11.85
CA TYR A 266 -10.32 -4.61 12.05
C TYR A 266 -11.73 -4.40 12.58
N PRO A 267 -11.93 -3.73 13.73
CA PRO A 267 -13.24 -3.61 14.37
C PRO A 267 -14.10 -2.50 13.75
N SER A 268 -14.36 -2.58 12.45
CA SER A 268 -15.28 -1.68 11.76
C SER A 268 -16.67 -2.30 11.71
N PHE A 269 -17.69 -1.57 12.16
CA PHE A 269 -19.07 -2.04 12.09
C PHE A 269 -19.56 -2.16 10.65
N VAL A 270 -20.38 -3.18 10.37
CA VAL A 270 -21.00 -3.37 9.05
C VAL A 270 -21.86 -2.16 8.66
N GLU A 271 -22.64 -1.63 9.61
CA GLU A 271 -23.35 -0.37 9.47
C GLU A 271 -22.65 0.70 10.30
N SER A 272 -22.28 1.80 9.68
CA SER A 272 -21.62 2.92 10.36
C SER A 272 -22.38 3.36 11.60
N ASP A 273 -21.68 3.60 12.71
CA ASP A 273 -22.22 4.03 14.01
C ASP A 273 -23.29 3.09 14.63
N ASN A 274 -23.35 1.82 14.19
CA ASN A 274 -24.28 0.82 14.73
C ASN A 274 -23.56 -0.40 15.32
N PRO A 275 -23.26 -0.42 16.64
CA PRO A 275 -22.58 -1.56 17.26
C PRO A 275 -23.30 -2.90 17.04
N ALA A 276 -24.66 -2.89 17.02
CA ALA A 276 -25.45 -4.11 16.84
C ALA A 276 -25.31 -4.77 15.46
N SER A 277 -24.79 -4.05 14.46
CA SER A 277 -24.59 -4.59 13.11
C SER A 277 -23.44 -5.60 13.03
N GLY A 278 -22.56 -5.65 14.05
CA GLY A 278 -21.42 -6.56 14.11
C GLY A 278 -20.29 -6.19 13.16
N PHE A 279 -19.46 -7.19 12.84
CA PHE A 279 -18.22 -7.00 12.10
C PHE A 279 -18.15 -7.90 10.87
N GLU A 280 -17.29 -7.49 9.94
CA GLU A 280 -16.93 -8.28 8.76
C GLU A 280 -15.40 -8.34 8.65
N ASP A 281 -14.85 -9.56 8.60
CA ASP A 281 -13.43 -9.77 8.30
C ASP A 281 -13.21 -9.72 6.78
N GLY A 282 -11.98 -9.49 6.32
CA GLY A 282 -11.71 -9.33 4.89
C GLY A 282 -10.24 -9.32 4.52
N VAL A 283 -10.00 -9.36 3.22
CA VAL A 283 -8.67 -9.15 2.63
C VAL A 283 -8.59 -7.70 2.17
N PRO A 284 -7.62 -6.93 2.64
CA PRO A 284 -7.46 -5.55 2.21
C PRO A 284 -7.06 -5.47 0.73
N PRO A 285 -7.61 -4.52 -0.03
CA PRO A 285 -7.17 -4.29 -1.41
C PRO A 285 -5.69 -3.88 -1.48
N PRO A 286 -5.01 -4.10 -2.63
CA PRO A 286 -3.57 -3.86 -2.77
C PRO A 286 -3.08 -2.41 -2.60
N ARG A 287 -3.97 -1.43 -2.57
CA ARG A 287 -3.62 -0.04 -2.24
C ARG A 287 -3.19 0.15 -0.79
N PHE A 288 -3.51 -0.79 0.11
CA PHE A 288 -3.10 -0.79 1.52
C PHE A 288 -1.79 -1.55 1.73
N SER A 289 -1.05 -1.20 2.77
CA SER A 289 0.22 -1.84 3.12
C SER A 289 0.12 -3.36 3.21
N HIS A 290 -0.77 -3.87 4.06
CA HIS A 290 -0.91 -5.31 4.29
C HIS A 290 -1.65 -6.04 3.15
N GLY A 291 -2.34 -5.32 2.25
CA GLY A 291 -2.92 -5.84 1.01
C GLY A 291 -1.94 -5.96 -0.16
N TYR A 292 -0.79 -5.30 -0.08
CA TYR A 292 0.21 -5.29 -1.14
C TYR A 292 1.20 -6.46 -1.07
N PHE A 293 1.70 -6.80 0.13
CA PHE A 293 2.84 -7.69 0.28
C PHE A 293 2.53 -9.17 0.00
N TYR A 294 1.29 -9.63 0.20
CA TYR A 294 0.94 -11.00 -0.17
C TYR A 294 1.03 -11.25 -1.68
N LEU A 295 0.85 -10.21 -2.52
CA LEU A 295 1.07 -10.29 -3.97
C LEU A 295 2.55 -10.51 -4.33
N ARG A 296 3.45 -10.17 -3.41
CA ARG A 296 4.90 -10.40 -3.51
C ARG A 296 5.34 -11.70 -2.83
N ASN A 297 4.41 -12.53 -2.36
CA ASN A 297 4.67 -13.71 -1.54
C ASN A 297 5.46 -13.39 -0.26
N ARG A 298 5.13 -12.28 0.40
CA ARG A 298 5.73 -11.83 1.67
C ARG A 298 4.64 -11.64 2.72
N LEU A 299 5.03 -11.70 3.99
CA LEU A 299 4.14 -11.47 5.12
C LEU A 299 3.95 -9.97 5.32
N ALA A 300 2.74 -9.55 5.64
CA ALA A 300 2.49 -8.18 6.06
C ALA A 300 1.55 -8.16 7.26
N MET A 301 1.83 -7.28 8.21
CA MET A 301 1.02 -7.08 9.40
C MET A 301 0.66 -5.61 9.55
N LEU A 302 -0.59 -5.38 9.86
CA LEU A 302 -1.10 -4.10 10.34
C LEU A 302 -1.30 -4.21 11.86
N VAL A 303 -0.67 -3.33 12.61
CA VAL A 303 -0.84 -3.17 14.06
C VAL A 303 -1.62 -1.89 14.28
N GLU A 304 -2.83 -1.99 14.83
CA GLU A 304 -3.75 -0.87 15.04
C GLU A 304 -4.06 -0.73 16.53
N THR A 305 -3.34 0.14 17.25
CA THR A 305 -3.70 0.48 18.62
C THR A 305 -4.99 1.30 18.64
N HIS A 306 -5.79 1.15 19.70
CA HIS A 306 -7.08 1.82 19.73
C HIS A 306 -6.97 3.30 20.16
N SER A 307 -7.45 4.20 19.31
CA SER A 307 -7.30 5.66 19.43
C SER A 307 -7.83 6.25 20.75
N TRP A 308 -8.85 5.62 21.36
CA TRP A 308 -9.44 6.08 22.62
C TRP A 308 -8.67 5.63 23.86
N LYS A 309 -7.62 4.79 23.72
CA LYS A 309 -6.63 4.58 24.77
C LYS A 309 -5.69 5.79 24.83
N ASP A 310 -5.17 6.11 26.00
CA ASP A 310 -4.19 7.18 26.15
C ASP A 310 -2.86 6.87 25.45
N TYR A 311 -2.10 7.89 25.17
CA TYR A 311 -0.86 7.77 24.41
C TYR A 311 0.19 6.84 25.08
N PRO A 312 0.46 6.92 26.40
CA PRO A 312 1.39 5.99 27.05
C PRO A 312 0.95 4.52 26.94
N THR A 313 -0.34 4.24 27.03
CA THR A 313 -0.89 2.87 26.84
C THR A 313 -0.64 2.39 25.41
N ARG A 314 -0.92 3.20 24.40
CA ARG A 314 -0.71 2.83 23.00
C ARG A 314 0.78 2.62 22.67
N VAL A 315 1.67 3.51 23.14
CA VAL A 315 3.13 3.35 22.99
C VAL A 315 3.61 2.05 23.63
N ARG A 316 3.13 1.73 24.83
CA ARG A 316 3.47 0.47 25.54
C ARG A 316 3.04 -0.76 24.72
N ILE A 317 1.83 -0.76 24.17
CA ILE A 317 1.30 -1.89 23.38
C ILE A 317 2.09 -2.04 22.08
N THR A 318 2.33 -0.95 21.37
CA THR A 318 3.12 -0.95 20.13
C THR A 318 4.57 -1.41 20.38
N ARG A 319 5.18 -0.95 21.47
CA ARG A 319 6.51 -1.43 21.91
C ARG A 319 6.51 -2.94 22.17
N ASN A 320 5.48 -3.45 22.84
CA ASN A 320 5.34 -4.87 23.11
C ASN A 320 5.20 -5.67 21.81
N ALA A 321 4.36 -5.20 20.88
CA ALA A 321 4.20 -5.83 19.57
C ALA A 321 5.54 -5.89 18.80
N ILE A 322 6.34 -4.82 18.81
CA ILE A 322 7.65 -4.79 18.15
C ILE A 322 8.61 -5.83 18.77
N VAL A 323 8.67 -5.91 20.10
CA VAL A 323 9.51 -6.88 20.80
C VAL A 323 9.08 -8.31 20.52
N ASP A 324 7.76 -8.58 20.55
CA ASP A 324 7.21 -9.89 20.23
C ASP A 324 7.52 -10.32 18.78
N LEU A 325 7.44 -9.38 17.84
CA LEU A 325 7.79 -9.60 16.42
C LEU A 325 9.28 -9.90 16.22
N LEU A 326 10.17 -9.19 16.94
CA LEU A 326 11.61 -9.50 16.94
C LEU A 326 11.86 -10.95 17.38
N ASP A 327 11.20 -11.40 18.44
CA ASP A 327 11.32 -12.77 18.94
C ASP A 327 10.71 -13.81 18.00
N LEU A 328 9.52 -13.54 17.45
CA LEU A 328 8.84 -14.45 16.53
C LEU A 328 9.61 -14.64 15.23
N VAL A 329 10.12 -13.54 14.63
CA VAL A 329 10.92 -13.61 13.41
C VAL A 329 12.29 -14.25 13.70
N ALA A 330 12.90 -13.99 14.84
CA ALA A 330 14.13 -14.67 15.22
C ALA A 330 13.96 -16.18 15.40
N ALA A 331 12.80 -16.61 15.88
CA ALA A 331 12.49 -18.04 16.10
C ALA A 331 12.12 -18.76 14.78
N ASN A 332 11.33 -18.15 13.94
CA ASN A 332 10.66 -18.81 12.81
C ASN A 332 11.09 -18.24 11.44
N GLY A 333 11.74 -17.09 11.41
CA GLY A 333 11.96 -16.33 10.18
C GLY A 333 12.78 -17.05 9.11
N ALA A 334 13.72 -17.92 9.49
CA ALA A 334 14.48 -18.73 8.53
C ALA A 334 13.56 -19.72 7.80
N GLN A 335 12.65 -20.38 8.53
CA GLN A 335 11.64 -21.27 7.94
C GLN A 335 10.68 -20.49 7.04
N TRP A 336 10.09 -19.41 7.55
CA TRP A 336 9.15 -18.59 6.79
C TRP A 336 9.76 -18.00 5.53
N ARG A 337 11.04 -17.63 5.58
CA ARG A 337 11.79 -17.19 4.39
C ARG A 337 11.90 -18.31 3.35
N GLY A 338 12.20 -19.53 3.78
CA GLY A 338 12.19 -20.71 2.90
C GLY A 338 10.83 -20.94 2.24
N GLU A 339 9.76 -20.80 2.99
CA GLU A 339 8.37 -20.91 2.49
C GLU A 339 8.02 -19.78 1.50
N ALA A 340 8.46 -18.54 1.77
CA ALA A 340 8.27 -17.41 0.86
C ALA A 340 9.02 -17.61 -0.47
N LEU A 341 10.28 -18.05 -0.44
CA LEU A 341 11.05 -18.37 -1.64
C LEU A 341 10.45 -19.55 -2.42
N ALA A 342 9.89 -20.54 -1.73
CA ALA A 342 9.15 -21.62 -2.37
C ALA A 342 7.85 -21.11 -3.02
N ALA A 343 7.16 -20.15 -2.41
CA ALA A 343 6.00 -19.48 -2.98
C ALA A 343 6.37 -18.68 -4.25
N ASP A 344 7.53 -18.01 -4.28
CA ASP A 344 8.08 -17.38 -5.49
C ASP A 344 8.27 -18.40 -6.62
N GLY A 345 8.79 -19.58 -6.28
CA GLY A 345 8.93 -20.70 -7.23
C GLY A 345 7.59 -21.22 -7.76
N ARG A 346 6.53 -21.26 -6.92
CA ARG A 346 5.16 -21.62 -7.35
C ARG A 346 4.54 -20.52 -8.21
N ALA A 347 4.76 -19.27 -7.85
CA ALA A 347 4.27 -18.11 -8.60
C ALA A 347 4.77 -18.09 -10.06
N LYS A 348 6.01 -18.52 -10.31
CA LYS A 348 6.56 -18.68 -11.68
C LYS A 348 5.80 -19.70 -12.54
N ARG A 349 4.93 -20.51 -11.95
CA ARG A 349 4.14 -21.55 -12.62
C ARG A 349 2.63 -21.28 -12.62
N LEU A 350 2.22 -20.02 -12.41
CA LEU A 350 0.79 -19.65 -12.37
C LEU A 350 0.10 -19.68 -13.73
N GLY A 351 0.85 -19.66 -14.85
CA GLY A 351 0.26 -19.65 -16.20
C GLY A 351 -0.80 -20.72 -16.39
N GLY A 352 -2.00 -20.33 -16.79
CA GLY A 352 -3.17 -21.19 -16.98
C GLY A 352 -3.92 -21.60 -15.70
N GLN A 353 -3.41 -21.25 -14.50
CA GLN A 353 -4.09 -21.52 -13.24
C GLN A 353 -5.09 -20.40 -12.93
N THR A 354 -6.17 -20.73 -12.19
CA THR A 354 -7.12 -19.74 -11.69
C THR A 354 -6.52 -18.99 -10.51
N VAL A 355 -6.55 -17.65 -10.57
CA VAL A 355 -6.03 -16.75 -9.55
C VAL A 355 -7.14 -15.83 -9.06
N ALA A 356 -7.28 -15.73 -7.74
CA ALA A 356 -8.18 -14.75 -7.13
C ALA A 356 -7.55 -13.36 -7.20
N LEU A 357 -8.29 -12.40 -7.72
CA LEU A 357 -7.92 -10.98 -7.79
C LEU A 357 -8.58 -10.16 -6.69
N ASP A 358 -9.71 -10.65 -6.15
CA ASP A 358 -10.50 -9.96 -5.14
C ASP A 358 -11.17 -10.96 -4.21
N TYR A 359 -11.49 -10.52 -2.99
CA TYR A 359 -12.06 -11.34 -1.93
C TYR A 359 -13.24 -10.60 -1.27
N LYS A 360 -14.15 -11.35 -0.70
CA LYS A 360 -15.28 -10.84 0.09
C LYS A 360 -15.63 -11.80 1.22
N ALA A 361 -16.25 -11.28 2.26
CA ALA A 361 -16.88 -12.14 3.24
C ALA A 361 -18.08 -12.85 2.62
N GLY A 362 -18.22 -14.13 2.92
CA GLY A 362 -19.41 -14.93 2.65
C GLY A 362 -20.50 -14.66 3.69
N ASP A 363 -21.59 -15.46 3.62
CA ASP A 363 -22.74 -15.30 4.49
C ASP A 363 -22.60 -15.97 5.87
N LYS A 364 -21.53 -16.76 6.07
CA LYS A 364 -21.31 -17.44 7.36
C LYS A 364 -20.90 -16.45 8.43
N THR A 365 -21.62 -16.51 9.54
CA THR A 365 -21.35 -15.70 10.73
C THR A 365 -21.07 -16.59 11.94
N ARG A 366 -20.33 -16.03 12.88
CA ARG A 366 -20.22 -16.57 14.25
C ARG A 366 -20.49 -15.45 15.24
N THR A 367 -21.03 -15.77 16.40
CA THR A 367 -21.14 -14.80 17.48
C THR A 367 -19.79 -14.62 18.16
N VAL A 368 -19.37 -13.38 18.34
CA VAL A 368 -18.18 -13.00 19.10
C VAL A 368 -18.58 -12.24 20.35
N ALA A 369 -17.96 -12.58 21.48
CA ALA A 369 -18.12 -11.85 22.74
C ALA A 369 -17.15 -10.65 22.70
N PHE A 370 -17.61 -9.53 22.18
CA PHE A 370 -16.81 -8.31 22.00
C PHE A 370 -16.86 -7.45 23.28
N ARG A 371 -15.72 -7.03 23.76
CA ARG A 371 -15.62 -6.21 24.98
C ARG A 371 -15.80 -4.74 24.63
N GLY A 372 -17.01 -4.25 24.80
CA GLY A 372 -17.41 -2.86 24.58
C GLY A 372 -17.77 -2.14 25.87
N TYR A 373 -18.56 -1.09 25.75
CA TYR A 373 -19.15 -0.32 26.84
C TYR A 373 -20.66 -0.24 26.68
N GLU A 374 -21.38 0.07 27.77
CA GLU A 374 -22.80 0.44 27.66
C GLU A 374 -22.94 1.60 26.68
N TYR A 375 -23.95 1.54 25.81
CA TYR A 375 -24.21 2.61 24.86
C TYR A 375 -25.70 2.88 24.69
N THR A 376 -26.01 4.10 24.25
CA THR A 376 -27.34 4.50 23.84
C THR A 376 -27.33 5.00 22.41
N ARG A 377 -28.43 4.77 21.67
CA ARG A 377 -28.64 5.34 20.33
C ARG A 377 -29.91 6.16 20.34
N THR A 378 -29.77 7.47 20.21
CA THR A 378 -30.87 8.42 20.27
C THR A 378 -30.80 9.39 19.11
N PRO A 379 -31.94 9.93 18.64
CA PRO A 379 -31.94 11.01 17.66
C PRO A 379 -31.11 12.22 18.16
N SER A 380 -30.25 12.74 17.30
CA SER A 380 -29.47 13.94 17.55
C SER A 380 -30.29 15.19 17.18
N ASP A 381 -30.33 16.16 18.04
CA ASP A 381 -30.86 17.51 17.78
C ASP A 381 -29.93 18.36 16.89
N VAL A 382 -28.68 17.91 16.68
CA VAL A 382 -27.69 18.59 15.83
C VAL A 382 -27.73 18.03 14.40
N SER A 383 -27.59 16.72 14.25
CA SER A 383 -27.49 16.07 12.93
C SER A 383 -28.85 15.56 12.39
N GLY A 384 -29.84 15.38 13.26
CA GLY A 384 -31.12 14.73 12.92
C GLY A 384 -31.01 13.20 12.74
N ALA A 385 -29.82 12.63 12.78
CA ALA A 385 -29.59 11.19 12.66
C ALA A 385 -29.55 10.50 14.02
N LEU A 386 -29.63 9.16 14.05
CA LEU A 386 -29.32 8.39 15.25
C LEU A 386 -27.84 8.57 15.59
N MET A 387 -27.56 8.84 16.84
CA MET A 387 -26.22 9.06 17.36
C MET A 387 -25.94 8.07 18.48
N THR A 388 -24.79 7.41 18.44
CA THR A 388 -24.31 6.49 19.46
C THR A 388 -23.46 7.22 20.49
N ARG A 389 -23.75 6.98 21.79
CA ARG A 389 -22.96 7.49 22.91
C ARG A 389 -22.54 6.32 23.79
N TYR A 390 -21.26 6.26 24.13
CA TYR A 390 -20.65 5.21 24.92
C TYR A 390 -20.36 5.70 26.34
N ASP A 391 -20.68 4.89 27.36
CA ASP A 391 -20.32 5.12 28.76
C ASP A 391 -19.10 4.26 29.12
N GLU A 392 -17.91 4.83 29.03
CA GLU A 392 -16.63 4.15 29.30
C GLU A 392 -16.49 3.70 30.77
N THR A 393 -17.35 4.18 31.68
CA THR A 393 -17.36 3.73 33.09
C THR A 393 -18.11 2.42 33.28
N LYS A 394 -18.80 1.93 32.25
CA LYS A 394 -19.63 0.73 32.29
C LYS A 394 -19.21 -0.29 31.23
N PRO A 395 -18.16 -1.10 31.48
CA PRO A 395 -17.79 -2.21 30.60
C PRO A 395 -18.96 -3.16 30.35
N GLN A 396 -19.15 -3.56 29.10
CA GLN A 396 -20.21 -4.46 28.68
C GLN A 396 -19.72 -5.40 27.59
N VAL A 397 -20.11 -6.67 27.66
CA VAL A 397 -19.86 -7.62 26.57
C VAL A 397 -20.99 -7.51 25.55
N TRP A 398 -20.63 -7.25 24.29
CA TRP A 398 -21.53 -7.27 23.15
C TRP A 398 -21.42 -8.63 22.45
N ASN A 399 -22.52 -9.37 22.36
CA ASN A 399 -22.58 -10.60 21.58
C ASN A 399 -22.98 -10.24 20.14
N LEU A 400 -21.96 -10.10 19.26
CA LEU A 400 -22.14 -9.55 17.93
C LEU A 400 -21.84 -10.57 16.84
N PRO A 401 -22.51 -10.52 15.69
CA PRO A 401 -22.15 -11.35 14.55
C PRO A 401 -20.83 -10.88 13.93
N LEU A 402 -19.97 -11.82 13.60
CA LEU A 402 -18.78 -11.61 12.78
C LEU A 402 -18.88 -12.46 11.52
N LYS A 403 -18.89 -11.84 10.35
CA LYS A 403 -18.67 -12.54 9.09
C LYS A 403 -17.18 -12.87 8.96
N TYR A 404 -16.85 -14.16 8.83
CA TYR A 404 -15.47 -14.63 8.90
C TYR A 404 -15.06 -15.54 7.73
N ASP A 405 -16.02 -15.96 6.91
CA ASP A 405 -15.79 -16.91 5.80
C ASP A 405 -15.35 -16.14 4.55
N ILE A 406 -14.05 -15.88 4.45
CA ILE A 406 -13.49 -15.09 3.34
C ILE A 406 -13.38 -15.96 2.09
N GLN A 407 -14.00 -15.51 1.01
CA GLN A 407 -14.08 -16.21 -0.26
C GLN A 407 -13.57 -15.32 -1.41
N PRO A 408 -13.02 -15.93 -2.49
CA PRO A 408 -12.73 -15.18 -3.71
C PRO A 408 -14.00 -14.55 -4.30
N ALA A 409 -13.97 -13.24 -4.49
CA ALA A 409 -15.05 -12.48 -5.15
C ALA A 409 -14.86 -12.44 -6.66
N ARG A 410 -13.61 -12.39 -7.11
CA ARG A 410 -13.25 -12.40 -8.53
C ARG A 410 -12.07 -13.33 -8.76
N GLN A 411 -12.24 -14.23 -9.72
CA GLN A 411 -11.20 -15.17 -10.15
C GLN A 411 -11.03 -15.09 -11.65
N VAL A 412 -9.79 -15.19 -12.13
CA VAL A 412 -9.46 -15.22 -13.56
C VAL A 412 -8.36 -16.24 -13.82
N PRO A 413 -8.34 -16.88 -15.01
CA PRO A 413 -7.19 -17.66 -15.43
C PRO A 413 -6.00 -16.72 -15.70
N ALA A 414 -4.82 -17.04 -15.16
CA ALA A 414 -3.59 -16.36 -15.52
C ALA A 414 -3.25 -16.66 -16.99
N PRO A 415 -2.82 -15.69 -17.81
CA PRO A 415 -2.38 -15.95 -19.18
C PRO A 415 -1.19 -16.92 -19.16
N ARG A 416 -1.11 -17.83 -20.14
CA ARG A 416 -0.03 -18.84 -20.14
C ARG A 416 1.35 -18.26 -20.45
N GLY A 417 1.43 -17.27 -21.37
CA GLY A 417 2.64 -16.56 -21.72
C GLY A 417 2.85 -15.31 -20.85
N GLY A 418 1.86 -14.45 -20.82
CA GLY A 418 1.93 -13.18 -20.10
C GLY A 418 1.08 -12.07 -20.73
N TYR A 419 1.51 -10.84 -20.54
CA TYR A 419 0.84 -9.66 -21.07
C TYR A 419 1.68 -8.98 -22.16
N LEU A 420 0.98 -8.35 -23.10
CA LEU A 420 1.56 -7.50 -24.13
C LEU A 420 1.04 -6.08 -23.94
N VAL A 421 1.95 -5.14 -23.78
CA VAL A 421 1.61 -3.71 -23.66
C VAL A 421 2.02 -3.03 -24.98
N PRO A 422 1.09 -2.44 -25.73
CA PRO A 422 1.40 -1.77 -26.98
C PRO A 422 2.46 -0.68 -26.83
N ALA A 423 3.25 -0.44 -27.88
CA ALA A 423 4.33 0.55 -27.88
C ALA A 423 3.86 1.95 -27.42
N ALA A 424 2.63 2.34 -27.76
CA ALA A 424 2.04 3.63 -27.36
C ALA A 424 1.88 3.77 -25.82
N GLN A 425 1.74 2.67 -25.09
CA GLN A 425 1.59 2.67 -23.63
C GLN A 425 2.88 2.26 -22.91
N ALA A 426 3.87 1.78 -23.67
CA ALA A 426 5.04 1.08 -23.13
C ALA A 426 5.88 1.92 -22.15
N ALA A 427 6.03 3.23 -22.40
CA ALA A 427 6.91 4.07 -21.61
C ALA A 427 6.42 4.23 -20.15
N TRP A 428 5.16 4.64 -19.99
CA TRP A 428 4.62 4.89 -18.66
C TRP A 428 4.26 3.58 -17.91
N VAL A 429 3.81 2.54 -18.63
CA VAL A 429 3.57 1.22 -18.02
C VAL A 429 4.89 0.63 -17.53
N ALA A 430 5.98 0.72 -18.32
CA ALA A 430 7.31 0.30 -17.89
C ALA A 430 7.72 0.98 -16.57
N ALA A 431 7.51 2.30 -16.46
CA ALA A 431 7.83 3.04 -15.23
C ALA A 431 7.05 2.52 -14.02
N LYS A 432 5.76 2.17 -14.18
CA LYS A 432 4.97 1.53 -13.11
C LYS A 432 5.48 0.12 -12.78
N LEU A 433 5.82 -0.69 -13.78
CA LEU A 433 6.40 -2.02 -13.56
C LEU A 433 7.75 -1.95 -12.84
N ASP A 434 8.60 -0.99 -13.19
CA ASP A 434 9.90 -0.75 -12.53
C ASP A 434 9.72 -0.36 -11.06
N GLN A 435 8.73 0.50 -10.74
CA GLN A 435 8.40 0.87 -9.36
C GLN A 435 8.07 -0.35 -8.49
N HIS A 436 7.52 -1.40 -9.08
CA HIS A 436 7.14 -2.64 -8.41
C HIS A 436 8.18 -3.76 -8.57
N GLY A 437 9.17 -3.55 -9.43
CA GLY A 437 10.16 -4.55 -9.81
C GLY A 437 9.54 -5.78 -10.49
N VAL A 438 8.47 -5.56 -11.27
CA VAL A 438 7.86 -6.57 -12.14
C VAL A 438 8.71 -6.71 -13.39
N GLU A 439 9.07 -7.95 -13.72
CA GLU A 439 9.93 -8.23 -14.87
C GLU A 439 9.17 -8.05 -16.18
N TYR A 440 9.82 -7.39 -17.14
CA TYR A 440 9.33 -7.24 -18.51
C TYR A 440 10.51 -7.16 -19.49
N ARG A 441 10.23 -7.33 -20.77
CA ARG A 441 11.17 -7.00 -21.82
C ARG A 441 10.50 -6.18 -22.93
N ARG A 442 11.25 -5.34 -23.56
CA ARG A 442 10.82 -4.58 -24.74
C ARG A 442 11.03 -5.43 -25.99
N LEU A 443 10.05 -5.43 -26.88
CA LEU A 443 10.14 -6.15 -28.16
C LEU A 443 10.89 -5.30 -29.17
N ASP A 444 11.98 -5.83 -29.69
CA ASP A 444 12.81 -5.14 -30.70
C ASP A 444 12.15 -5.13 -32.09
N GLU A 445 11.32 -6.13 -32.36
CA GLU A 445 10.61 -6.28 -33.63
C GLU A 445 9.09 -6.25 -33.45
N ALA A 446 8.39 -5.86 -34.52
CA ALA A 446 6.93 -5.90 -34.53
C ALA A 446 6.41 -7.34 -34.56
N LEU A 447 5.38 -7.62 -33.78
CA LEU A 447 4.63 -8.87 -33.87
C LEU A 447 3.51 -8.68 -34.89
N ARG A 448 3.53 -9.48 -35.95
CA ARG A 448 2.47 -9.50 -36.97
C ARG A 448 1.51 -10.65 -36.73
N SER A 449 0.22 -10.37 -36.87
CA SER A 449 -0.86 -11.36 -36.72
C SER A 449 -0.76 -12.17 -35.42
N ALA A 450 -0.38 -11.49 -34.33
CA ALA A 450 -0.24 -12.12 -33.02
C ALA A 450 -1.62 -12.62 -32.52
N GLN A 451 -1.67 -13.86 -32.10
CA GLN A 451 -2.85 -14.43 -31.45
C GLN A 451 -2.86 -13.97 -29.99
N VAL A 452 -3.84 -13.19 -29.63
CA VAL A 452 -3.97 -12.53 -28.32
C VAL A 452 -5.38 -12.71 -27.77
N GLU A 453 -5.52 -12.45 -26.47
CA GLU A 453 -6.82 -12.13 -25.89
C GLU A 453 -6.86 -10.62 -25.63
N ALA A 454 -7.88 -9.96 -26.16
CA ALA A 454 -8.18 -8.55 -25.97
C ALA A 454 -9.41 -8.41 -25.05
N PHE A 455 -9.33 -7.51 -24.06
CA PHE A 455 -10.47 -7.25 -23.19
C PHE A 455 -11.33 -6.13 -23.81
N ARG A 456 -12.56 -6.48 -24.14
CA ARG A 456 -13.55 -5.53 -24.63
C ARG A 456 -14.56 -5.23 -23.54
N ALA A 457 -14.62 -3.96 -23.14
CA ALA A 457 -15.56 -3.52 -22.15
C ALA A 457 -16.95 -3.37 -22.77
N ASP A 458 -17.92 -4.06 -22.17
CA ASP A 458 -19.35 -3.84 -22.46
C ASP A 458 -19.83 -2.55 -21.80
N LYS A 459 -19.23 -2.22 -20.63
CA LYS A 459 -19.51 -1.00 -19.86
C LYS A 459 -18.26 -0.52 -19.13
N ALA A 460 -18.03 0.78 -19.14
CA ALA A 460 -17.08 1.50 -18.30
C ALA A 460 -17.85 2.48 -17.40
N GLU A 461 -17.72 2.35 -16.09
CA GLU A 461 -18.39 3.17 -15.10
C GLU A 461 -17.36 4.04 -14.38
N PHE A 462 -17.29 5.30 -14.78
CA PHE A 462 -16.43 6.29 -14.15
C PHE A 462 -17.01 6.75 -12.82
N SER A 463 -16.18 6.78 -11.78
CA SER A 463 -16.59 7.36 -10.51
C SER A 463 -16.99 8.84 -10.70
N PRO A 464 -18.11 9.29 -10.14
CA PRO A 464 -18.52 10.69 -10.23
C PRO A 464 -17.61 11.62 -9.41
N GLN A 465 -16.82 11.07 -8.48
CA GLN A 465 -15.91 11.81 -7.63
C GLN A 465 -14.48 11.28 -7.79
N SER A 466 -13.53 12.20 -7.73
CA SER A 466 -12.10 11.87 -7.66
C SER A 466 -11.78 11.17 -6.32
N SER A 467 -10.87 10.21 -6.38
CA SER A 467 -10.32 9.51 -5.21
C SER A 467 -8.82 9.44 -5.33
N GLU A 468 -8.09 9.95 -4.35
CA GLU A 468 -6.62 9.98 -4.33
C GLU A 468 -6.00 10.58 -5.62
N GLY A 469 -6.63 11.62 -6.17
CA GLY A 469 -6.20 12.30 -7.39
C GLY A 469 -6.65 11.64 -8.70
N HIS A 470 -7.35 10.51 -8.66
CA HIS A 470 -7.77 9.74 -9.84
C HIS A 470 -9.28 9.68 -10.00
N GLN A 471 -9.76 9.63 -11.23
CA GLN A 471 -11.13 9.22 -11.54
C GLN A 471 -11.16 7.70 -11.73
N ARG A 472 -11.59 6.99 -10.71
CA ARG A 472 -11.67 5.53 -10.75
C ARG A 472 -12.65 5.04 -11.80
N ASN A 473 -12.39 3.83 -12.32
CA ASN A 473 -13.22 3.19 -13.32
C ASN A 473 -13.52 1.74 -12.93
N THR A 474 -14.74 1.31 -13.19
CA THR A 474 -15.17 -0.09 -13.05
C THR A 474 -15.55 -0.62 -14.41
N LEU A 475 -14.86 -1.67 -14.86
CA LEU A 475 -15.07 -2.26 -16.16
C LEU A 475 -15.87 -3.56 -16.06
N THR A 476 -16.92 -3.66 -16.87
CA THR A 476 -17.61 -4.93 -17.17
C THR A 476 -17.31 -5.31 -18.60
N GLY A 477 -16.93 -6.56 -18.85
CA GLY A 477 -16.54 -7.01 -20.19
C GLY A 477 -15.90 -8.39 -20.15
N GLN A 478 -15.33 -8.78 -21.29
CA GLN A 478 -14.78 -10.12 -21.48
C GLN A 478 -13.49 -10.10 -22.29
N TRP A 479 -12.60 -11.03 -21.98
CA TRP A 479 -11.47 -11.37 -22.83
C TRP A 479 -11.95 -12.17 -24.05
N LYS A 480 -11.55 -11.71 -25.26
CA LYS A 480 -11.88 -12.36 -26.54
C LYS A 480 -10.60 -12.65 -27.31
N ARG A 481 -10.54 -13.80 -27.96
CA ARG A 481 -9.43 -14.12 -28.85
C ARG A 481 -9.51 -13.27 -30.11
N GLU A 482 -8.42 -12.60 -30.41
CA GLU A 482 -8.28 -11.73 -31.57
C GLU A 482 -6.89 -11.91 -32.18
N THR A 483 -6.76 -11.48 -33.43
CA THR A 483 -5.46 -11.35 -34.11
C THR A 483 -5.13 -9.88 -34.19
N GLN A 484 -3.99 -9.48 -33.62
CA GLN A 484 -3.57 -8.10 -33.61
C GLN A 484 -2.10 -7.94 -34.00
N ASP A 485 -1.78 -6.80 -34.60
CA ASP A 485 -0.42 -6.36 -34.87
C ASP A 485 0.07 -5.48 -33.72
N LEU A 486 1.29 -5.74 -33.24
CA LEU A 486 1.96 -4.89 -32.26
C LEU A 486 3.24 -4.34 -32.89
N LEU A 487 3.46 -3.05 -32.74
CA LEU A 487 4.67 -2.38 -33.20
C LEU A 487 5.88 -2.75 -32.33
N ALA A 488 7.07 -2.66 -32.90
CA ALA A 488 8.32 -2.69 -32.15
C ALA A 488 8.30 -1.65 -31.02
N GLY A 489 8.93 -1.97 -29.89
CA GLY A 489 8.87 -1.15 -28.68
C GLY A 489 7.73 -1.51 -27.73
N ALA A 490 6.80 -2.40 -28.09
CA ALA A 490 5.83 -2.99 -27.18
C ALA A 490 6.53 -3.74 -26.04
N LEU A 491 5.84 -3.92 -24.88
CA LEU A 491 6.39 -4.70 -23.77
C LEU A 491 5.78 -6.09 -23.75
N PHE A 492 6.59 -7.06 -23.41
CA PHE A 492 6.15 -8.38 -22.97
C PHE A 492 6.42 -8.52 -21.47
N VAL A 493 5.37 -8.75 -20.67
CA VAL A 493 5.43 -8.99 -19.23
C VAL A 493 5.17 -10.47 -18.99
N PRO A 494 6.20 -11.30 -18.73
CA PRO A 494 6.02 -12.74 -18.57
C PRO A 494 5.23 -13.05 -17.30
N ILE A 495 4.32 -14.02 -17.36
CA ILE A 495 3.66 -14.52 -16.15
C ILE A 495 4.63 -15.40 -15.32
N ALA A 496 5.63 -15.98 -15.96
CA ALA A 496 6.61 -16.86 -15.33
C ALA A 496 7.65 -16.09 -14.52
N GLN A 497 7.20 -15.32 -13.52
CA GLN A 497 8.03 -14.56 -12.60
C GLN A 497 7.54 -14.66 -11.15
N ALA A 498 8.41 -14.39 -10.17
CA ALA A 498 8.05 -14.44 -8.75
C ALA A 498 6.89 -13.50 -8.40
N LYS A 499 6.82 -12.36 -9.08
CA LYS A 499 5.80 -11.32 -8.88
C LYS A 499 4.59 -11.46 -9.82
N SER A 500 4.27 -12.66 -10.28
CA SER A 500 3.15 -12.90 -11.21
C SER A 500 1.81 -12.40 -10.67
N ARG A 501 1.52 -12.59 -9.37
CA ARG A 501 0.28 -12.06 -8.76
C ARG A 501 0.24 -10.54 -8.76
N LEU A 502 1.39 -9.90 -8.52
CA LEU A 502 1.50 -8.44 -8.57
C LEU A 502 1.33 -7.91 -10.00
N ALA A 503 1.93 -8.58 -11.00
CA ALA A 503 1.72 -8.27 -12.41
C ALA A 503 0.24 -8.38 -12.80
N MET A 504 -0.45 -9.42 -12.33
CA MET A 504 -1.90 -9.58 -12.55
C MET A 504 -2.70 -8.48 -11.85
N ALA A 505 -2.38 -8.13 -10.60
CA ALA A 505 -3.05 -7.05 -9.87
C ALA A 505 -2.92 -5.68 -10.58
N LEU A 506 -1.79 -5.42 -11.21
CA LEU A 506 -1.55 -4.19 -11.99
C LEU A 506 -2.29 -4.20 -13.34
N LEU A 507 -2.25 -5.33 -14.07
CA LEU A 507 -2.59 -5.37 -15.49
C LEU A 507 -3.96 -6.01 -15.80
N GLU A 508 -4.59 -6.69 -14.85
CA GLU A 508 -5.94 -7.20 -15.05
C GLU A 508 -6.97 -6.08 -14.93
N PRO A 509 -7.75 -5.78 -15.98
CA PRO A 509 -8.60 -4.58 -16.02
C PRO A 509 -9.70 -4.59 -14.94
N GLN A 510 -10.05 -5.75 -14.44
CA GLN A 510 -11.08 -5.93 -13.42
C GLN A 510 -10.54 -6.18 -12.01
N ALA A 511 -9.23 -6.11 -11.80
CA ALA A 511 -8.68 -6.18 -10.45
C ALA A 511 -8.95 -4.87 -9.68
N PRO A 512 -9.23 -4.92 -8.38
CA PRO A 512 -9.79 -3.77 -7.62
C PRO A 512 -8.97 -2.50 -7.67
N ASP A 513 -7.66 -2.62 -7.75
CA ASP A 513 -6.70 -1.51 -7.73
C ASP A 513 -5.75 -1.52 -8.94
N SER A 514 -6.15 -2.18 -10.04
CA SER A 514 -5.37 -2.19 -11.26
C SER A 514 -5.16 -0.79 -11.84
N LEU A 515 -4.21 -0.66 -12.75
CA LEU A 515 -4.00 0.58 -13.50
C LEU A 515 -5.30 1.04 -14.20
N ALA A 516 -6.11 0.09 -14.72
CA ALA A 516 -7.43 0.40 -15.28
C ALA A 516 -8.41 0.90 -14.20
N ALA A 517 -8.47 0.25 -13.04
CA ALA A 517 -9.36 0.65 -11.96
C ALA A 517 -8.99 2.01 -11.35
N TRP A 518 -7.72 2.39 -11.39
CA TRP A 518 -7.26 3.74 -11.00
C TRP A 518 -7.46 4.78 -12.10
N GLY A 519 -7.95 4.39 -13.30
CA GLY A 519 -8.28 5.30 -14.37
C GLY A 519 -7.13 5.69 -15.29
N GLU A 520 -5.97 5.05 -15.18
CA GLU A 520 -4.79 5.32 -16.03
C GLU A 520 -5.06 5.05 -17.53
N PHE A 521 -6.09 4.26 -17.83
CA PHE A 521 -6.54 3.95 -19.18
C PHE A 521 -7.91 4.54 -19.54
N ASN A 522 -8.43 5.51 -18.77
CA ASN A 522 -9.80 6.03 -18.96
C ASN A 522 -10.04 6.52 -20.40
N ASN A 523 -9.02 7.12 -21.03
CA ASN A 523 -9.11 7.59 -22.42
C ASN A 523 -9.44 6.49 -23.45
N ALA A 524 -9.20 5.20 -23.16
CA ALA A 524 -9.60 4.09 -24.01
C ALA A 524 -11.11 3.79 -23.97
N PHE A 525 -11.79 4.29 -22.93
CA PHE A 525 -13.22 4.08 -22.67
C PHE A 525 -14.05 5.35 -22.90
N GLU A 526 -13.45 6.39 -23.44
CA GLU A 526 -14.10 7.62 -23.84
C GLU A 526 -14.29 7.63 -25.36
N ARG A 527 -15.51 7.92 -25.79
CA ARG A 527 -15.79 8.11 -27.22
C ARG A 527 -15.16 9.42 -27.71
N LYS A 528 -14.28 9.35 -28.69
CA LYS A 528 -13.54 10.53 -29.20
C LYS A 528 -14.09 11.02 -30.54
N GLU A 529 -14.56 10.12 -31.40
CA GLU A 529 -15.15 10.45 -32.70
C GLU A 529 -16.67 10.23 -32.64
N TYR A 530 -17.42 11.00 -33.38
CA TYR A 530 -18.86 10.96 -33.43
C TYR A 530 -19.38 11.17 -34.85
N MET A 531 -20.61 10.79 -35.07
CA MET A 531 -21.37 11.04 -36.30
C MET A 531 -22.56 11.92 -35.92
N GLU A 532 -22.73 13.04 -36.61
CA GLU A 532 -23.87 13.92 -36.40
C GLU A 532 -25.17 13.16 -36.64
N ASP A 533 -26.21 13.42 -35.87
CA ASP A 533 -27.48 12.68 -35.91
C ASP A 533 -28.08 12.65 -37.32
N TYR A 534 -28.06 13.77 -38.04
CA TYR A 534 -28.59 13.82 -39.39
C TYR A 534 -27.78 13.00 -40.41
N VAL A 535 -26.43 12.89 -40.22
CA VAL A 535 -25.58 12.02 -41.02
C VAL A 535 -25.87 10.57 -40.70
N ALA A 536 -26.01 10.22 -39.40
CA ALA A 536 -26.34 8.89 -38.93
C ALA A 536 -27.72 8.42 -39.46
N GLU A 537 -28.68 9.32 -39.55
CA GLU A 537 -29.99 9.07 -40.17
C GLU A 537 -29.87 8.70 -41.65
N ASP A 538 -29.04 9.43 -42.42
CA ASP A 538 -28.85 9.14 -43.85
C ASP A 538 -28.07 7.81 -44.05
N VAL A 539 -27.04 7.56 -43.24
CA VAL A 539 -26.30 6.30 -43.22
C VAL A 539 -27.25 5.13 -42.83
N ALA A 540 -28.09 5.31 -41.84
CA ALA A 540 -29.07 4.30 -41.43
C ALA A 540 -30.05 3.94 -42.55
N ARG A 541 -30.60 4.96 -43.27
CA ARG A 541 -31.48 4.72 -44.43
C ARG A 541 -30.81 3.93 -45.53
N GLU A 542 -29.53 4.21 -45.79
CA GLU A 542 -28.76 3.48 -46.80
C GLU A 542 -28.53 2.02 -46.34
N MET A 543 -28.11 1.80 -45.09
CA MET A 543 -27.89 0.48 -44.54
C MET A 543 -29.18 -0.36 -44.43
N LEU A 544 -30.32 0.25 -44.20
CA LEU A 544 -31.64 -0.43 -44.16
C LEU A 544 -32.09 -0.95 -45.52
N LYS A 545 -31.40 -0.62 -46.60
CA LYS A 545 -31.66 -1.24 -47.90
C LYS A 545 -31.12 -2.66 -47.96
N ASP A 546 -30.14 -3.01 -47.08
CA ASP A 546 -29.67 -4.39 -46.90
C ASP A 546 -30.72 -5.17 -46.07
N PRO A 547 -31.31 -6.24 -46.62
CA PRO A 547 -32.32 -7.05 -45.92
C PRO A 547 -31.87 -7.64 -44.60
N GLN A 548 -30.56 -7.99 -44.48
CA GLN A 548 -30.00 -8.52 -43.25
C GLN A 548 -29.95 -7.48 -42.15
N VAL A 549 -29.37 -6.32 -42.45
CA VAL A 549 -29.27 -5.20 -41.49
C VAL A 549 -30.65 -4.78 -41.02
N LYS A 550 -31.63 -4.72 -41.97
CA LYS A 550 -33.03 -4.38 -41.65
C LYS A 550 -33.62 -5.41 -40.71
N ALA A 551 -33.49 -6.68 -40.98
CA ALA A 551 -34.03 -7.77 -40.13
C ALA A 551 -33.42 -7.72 -38.71
N GLU A 552 -32.10 -7.50 -38.58
CA GLU A 552 -31.39 -7.37 -37.31
C GLU A 552 -31.91 -6.14 -36.50
N PHE A 553 -32.08 -5.02 -37.17
CA PHE A 553 -32.59 -3.79 -36.53
C PHE A 553 -34.03 -3.95 -36.05
N GLU A 554 -34.89 -4.53 -36.89
CA GLU A 554 -36.31 -4.78 -36.56
C GLU A 554 -36.44 -5.82 -35.44
N ALA A 555 -35.58 -6.87 -35.42
CA ALA A 555 -35.53 -7.81 -34.30
C ALA A 555 -35.15 -7.11 -33.01
N LYS A 556 -34.13 -6.29 -33.02
CA LYS A 556 -33.67 -5.55 -31.84
C LYS A 556 -34.71 -4.54 -31.33
N LEU A 557 -35.48 -3.90 -32.22
CA LEU A 557 -36.62 -3.04 -31.82
C LEU A 557 -37.71 -3.82 -31.11
N ARG A 558 -37.98 -5.07 -31.50
CA ARG A 558 -39.00 -5.92 -30.86
C ARG A 558 -38.53 -6.49 -29.53
N GLU A 559 -37.28 -6.87 -29.44
CA GLU A 559 -36.72 -7.63 -28.31
C GLU A 559 -36.19 -6.74 -27.18
N ASP A 560 -35.78 -5.51 -27.48
CA ASP A 560 -35.18 -4.57 -26.55
C ASP A 560 -36.02 -3.25 -26.47
N ALA A 561 -36.92 -3.21 -25.50
CA ALA A 561 -37.80 -2.05 -25.30
C ALA A 561 -37.05 -0.77 -24.90
N ALA A 562 -35.87 -0.90 -24.25
CA ALA A 562 -35.01 0.23 -23.89
C ALA A 562 -34.35 0.81 -25.15
N PHE A 563 -33.79 -0.06 -26.01
CA PHE A 563 -33.28 0.31 -27.31
C PHE A 563 -34.32 0.99 -28.19
N ALA A 564 -35.54 0.39 -28.28
CA ALA A 564 -36.61 0.91 -29.09
C ALA A 564 -37.04 2.36 -28.71
N LYS A 565 -36.90 2.72 -27.44
CA LYS A 565 -37.25 4.07 -26.91
C LYS A 565 -36.08 5.05 -26.90
N ASN A 566 -34.87 4.61 -27.25
CA ASN A 566 -33.66 5.46 -27.18
C ASN A 566 -33.19 5.81 -28.60
N PRO A 567 -33.45 7.06 -29.07
CA PRO A 567 -33.04 7.48 -30.43
C PRO A 567 -31.54 7.33 -30.66
N GLN A 568 -30.70 7.72 -29.70
CA GLN A 568 -29.26 7.65 -29.83
C GLN A 568 -28.74 6.21 -29.95
N ALA A 569 -29.30 5.30 -29.15
CA ALA A 569 -28.95 3.88 -29.24
C ALA A 569 -29.33 3.28 -30.62
N ARG A 570 -30.42 3.75 -31.22
CA ARG A 570 -30.84 3.35 -32.57
C ARG A 570 -29.91 3.87 -33.64
N LEU A 571 -29.44 5.11 -33.56
CA LEU A 571 -28.44 5.66 -34.48
C LEU A 571 -27.08 4.99 -34.27
N ASP A 572 -26.69 4.73 -33.04
CA ASP A 572 -25.47 4.01 -32.71
C ASP A 572 -25.43 2.58 -33.27
N PHE A 573 -26.59 1.94 -33.42
CA PHE A 573 -26.68 0.61 -34.07
C PHE A 573 -26.11 0.63 -35.50
N PHE A 574 -26.36 1.69 -36.26
CA PHE A 574 -25.85 1.86 -37.61
C PHE A 574 -24.43 2.41 -37.61
N TYR A 575 -24.12 3.38 -36.74
CA TYR A 575 -22.76 3.93 -36.67
C TYR A 575 -21.73 2.85 -36.32
N ARG A 576 -22.04 1.91 -35.43
CA ARG A 576 -21.15 0.76 -35.11
C ARG A 576 -20.88 -0.17 -36.30
N ARG A 577 -21.66 -0.10 -37.37
CA ARG A 577 -21.48 -0.86 -38.61
C ARG A 577 -20.80 -0.06 -39.71
N HIS A 578 -20.59 1.22 -39.46
CA HIS A 578 -19.95 2.12 -40.41
C HIS A 578 -18.41 2.01 -40.33
N THR A 579 -17.71 2.17 -41.45
CA THR A 579 -16.25 2.10 -41.53
C THR A 579 -15.54 3.18 -40.71
N ALA A 580 -16.21 4.27 -40.35
CA ALA A 580 -15.71 5.33 -39.48
C ALA A 580 -15.85 5.02 -37.97
N TRP A 581 -16.42 3.85 -37.62
CA TRP A 581 -16.49 3.45 -36.23
C TRP A 581 -15.10 3.16 -35.67
N ASP A 582 -14.76 3.73 -34.51
CA ASP A 582 -13.49 3.44 -33.84
C ASP A 582 -13.57 2.08 -33.12
N GLU A 583 -12.97 1.06 -33.73
CA GLU A 583 -12.89 -0.30 -33.19
C GLU A 583 -12.08 -0.39 -31.89
N ARG A 584 -11.29 0.66 -31.54
CA ARG A 584 -10.52 0.74 -30.30
C ARG A 584 -11.36 1.31 -29.14
N TYR A 585 -12.53 1.86 -29.41
CA TYR A 585 -13.42 2.32 -28.35
C TYR A 585 -13.85 1.12 -27.48
N ASN A 586 -13.71 1.27 -26.16
CA ASN A 586 -13.92 0.22 -25.15
C ASN A 586 -12.97 -0.99 -25.28
N LEU A 587 -11.84 -0.84 -25.95
CA LEU A 587 -10.77 -1.82 -25.99
C LEU A 587 -9.70 -1.50 -24.94
N TYR A 588 -9.55 -2.34 -23.93
CA TYR A 588 -8.45 -2.24 -22.98
C TYR A 588 -7.12 -2.44 -23.70
N PRO A 589 -6.15 -1.52 -23.58
CA PRO A 589 -4.94 -1.57 -24.40
C PRO A 589 -4.01 -2.75 -24.11
N VAL A 590 -3.96 -3.24 -22.85
CA VAL A 590 -3.09 -4.37 -22.50
C VAL A 590 -3.76 -5.68 -22.92
N LEU A 591 -3.00 -6.53 -23.60
CA LEU A 591 -3.46 -7.80 -24.15
C LEU A 591 -2.88 -8.96 -23.34
N ARG A 592 -3.54 -10.12 -23.34
CA ARG A 592 -3.00 -11.37 -22.85
C ARG A 592 -2.46 -12.21 -24.01
N THR A 593 -1.42 -12.99 -23.76
CA THR A 593 -0.89 -13.96 -24.73
C THR A 593 -0.58 -15.29 -24.07
N ASP A 594 -0.85 -16.37 -24.79
CA ASP A 594 -0.48 -17.72 -24.37
C ASP A 594 0.95 -18.10 -24.79
N THR A 595 1.55 -17.33 -25.69
CA THR A 595 2.88 -17.60 -26.24
C THR A 595 3.90 -16.58 -25.74
N ILE A 596 5.15 -17.02 -25.62
CA ILE A 596 6.27 -16.12 -25.35
C ILE A 596 6.74 -15.58 -26.71
N PRO A 597 6.63 -14.26 -26.97
CA PRO A 597 7.18 -13.69 -28.21
C PRO A 597 8.68 -13.96 -28.32
N ARG A 598 9.18 -14.17 -29.53
CA ARG A 598 10.63 -14.34 -29.79
C ARG A 598 11.38 -13.04 -29.70
#